data_3aa02e9fb8b6a1db64621cd259dddce8
#
_entry.id   3aa02e9fb8b6a1db64621cd259dddce8
#
_cell.length_a   1.000
_cell.length_b   1.000
_cell.length_c   1.000
_cell.angle_alpha   90.00
_cell.angle_beta   90.00
_cell.angle_gamma   90.00
#
_symmetry.space_group_name_H-M   'P 1'
#
loop_
_entity.id
_entity.type
_entity.pdbx_description
1 polymer ?
#
loop_
_entity_poly.entity_id
_entity_poly.type
_entity_poly.pdbx_seq_one_letter_code
_entity_poly.pdbx_strand_id
1 'polypeptide(L)'
;VAASLLSSCGGSEDILDGKSTGGEEPAARLNILPTVGTDTRAGFVPKTEWAVNDAMGLFMYKATGWGDAYPRYDAQNNKSTKTAAGWSQAKPVYLLSDKATIWAYYPYNQAVADGTKVPVPINAGTSVDYMWGKSTNQVSVIETDAVIPMKHALSQLVIRLKVSPEYHLSLIHI
;
A
#
# COMPACT_ATOMS: atom_id res chain seq x y z
N VAL A 1 43.17 -59.04 26.03
CA VAL A 1 43.89 -58.14 25.11
C VAL A 1 42.95 -57.06 24.68
N ALA A 2 43.05 -55.90 25.31
CA ALA A 2 42.25 -54.72 25.07
C ALA A 2 43.08 -53.79 24.14
N ALA A 3 42.52 -53.35 23.05
CA ALA A 3 43.07 -52.30 22.24
C ALA A 3 42.17 -51.08 22.30
N SER A 4 42.62 -50.04 22.96
CA SER A 4 42.03 -48.73 23.03
C SER A 4 42.46 -47.90 21.79
N LEU A 5 41.52 -47.46 21.01
CA LEU A 5 41.76 -46.50 19.95
C LEU A 5 41.41 -45.08 20.46
N LEU A 6 42.43 -44.28 20.67
CA LEU A 6 42.35 -42.85 20.88
C LEU A 6 42.09 -42.18 19.53
N SER A 7 40.91 -41.60 19.33
CA SER A 7 40.63 -40.70 18.22
C SER A 7 41.08 -39.30 18.60
N SER A 8 42.09 -38.81 17.90
CA SER A 8 42.64 -37.47 17.99
C SER A 8 41.64 -36.48 17.37
N CYS A 9 41.16 -35.55 18.16
CA CYS A 9 40.43 -34.40 17.73
C CYS A 9 41.44 -33.40 17.13
N GLY A 10 41.54 -33.37 15.81
CA GLY A 10 42.28 -32.34 15.09
C GLY A 10 41.42 -31.08 14.99
N GLY A 11 41.71 -30.14 15.84
CA GLY A 11 41.16 -28.78 15.69
C GLY A 11 41.79 -28.13 14.46
N SER A 12 41.02 -27.89 13.44
CA SER A 12 41.37 -26.95 12.39
C SER A 12 40.72 -25.62 12.73
N GLU A 13 41.52 -24.70 13.23
CA GLU A 13 41.14 -23.30 13.37
C GLU A 13 41.15 -22.65 11.99
N ASP A 14 40.03 -22.70 11.30
CA ASP A 14 39.77 -21.89 10.14
C ASP A 14 38.80 -20.77 10.51
N ILE A 15 39.32 -19.82 11.30
CA ILE A 15 38.67 -18.56 11.58
C ILE A 15 39.19 -17.58 10.54
N LEU A 16 38.60 -17.51 9.38
CA LEU A 16 38.60 -16.34 8.49
C LEU A 16 37.79 -16.61 7.21
N ASP A 17 36.55 -17.04 7.32
CA ASP A 17 35.62 -16.77 6.25
C ASP A 17 34.26 -16.48 6.89
N GLY A 18 33.96 -15.18 6.98
CA GLY A 18 32.76 -14.65 7.59
C GLY A 18 31.48 -14.98 6.80
N LYS A 19 31.27 -16.26 6.53
CA LYS A 19 30.01 -16.78 6.06
C LYS A 19 29.17 -17.19 7.25
N SER A 20 28.56 -16.17 7.87
CA SER A 20 27.44 -16.38 8.79
C SER A 20 26.37 -17.18 8.04
N THR A 21 26.33 -18.49 8.26
CA THR A 21 25.14 -19.30 8.01
C THR A 21 24.16 -19.02 9.15
N GLY A 22 23.81 -17.76 9.33
CA GLY A 22 22.64 -17.37 10.09
C GLY A 22 21.44 -17.91 9.34
N GLY A 23 20.69 -18.81 9.94
CA GLY A 23 19.37 -19.17 9.46
C GLY A 23 18.64 -17.86 9.20
N GLU A 24 18.25 -17.61 7.95
CA GLU A 24 17.40 -16.48 7.62
C GLU A 24 16.12 -16.68 8.44
N GLU A 25 16.01 -15.94 9.52
CA GLU A 25 14.71 -15.68 10.13
C GLU A 25 13.80 -15.28 8.96
N PRO A 26 12.62 -15.92 8.80
CA PRO A 26 11.73 -15.59 7.71
C PRO A 26 11.48 -14.09 7.77
N ALA A 27 12.09 -13.35 6.84
CA ALA A 27 12.07 -11.90 6.86
C ALA A 27 10.62 -11.45 6.86
N ALA A 28 10.21 -10.69 7.88
CA ALA A 28 8.85 -10.26 8.10
C ALA A 28 8.37 -9.45 6.89
N ARG A 29 7.47 -10.02 6.11
CA ARG A 29 6.96 -9.41 4.88
C ARG A 29 5.73 -8.58 5.17
N LEU A 30 5.69 -7.37 4.62
CA LEU A 30 4.53 -6.50 4.70
C LEU A 30 3.30 -7.18 4.06
N ASN A 31 2.22 -7.27 4.81
CA ASN A 31 0.89 -7.60 4.32
C ASN A 31 -0.01 -6.36 4.40
N ILE A 32 -0.85 -6.13 3.40
CA ILE A 32 -1.76 -4.98 3.38
C ILE A 32 -3.21 -5.44 3.41
N LEU A 33 -4.00 -4.75 4.22
CA LEU A 33 -5.43 -5.00 4.42
C LEU A 33 -6.22 -3.71 4.12
N PRO A 34 -6.30 -3.31 2.84
CA PRO A 34 -7.05 -2.11 2.48
C PRO A 34 -8.55 -2.38 2.48
N THR A 35 -9.31 -1.49 3.13
CA THR A 35 -10.77 -1.48 3.11
C THR A 35 -11.27 -0.27 2.32
N VAL A 36 -12.41 -0.40 1.65
CA VAL A 36 -13.04 0.71 0.95
C VAL A 36 -14.03 1.40 1.88
N GLY A 37 -13.96 2.72 1.97
CA GLY A 37 -14.90 3.52 2.74
C GLY A 37 -16.30 3.52 2.10
N THR A 38 -17.34 3.55 2.93
CA THR A 38 -18.76 3.47 2.52
C THR A 38 -19.38 4.86 2.29
N ASP A 39 -18.63 5.83 1.82
CA ASP A 39 -19.16 7.16 1.53
C ASP A 39 -20.17 7.09 0.36
N THR A 40 -21.45 7.16 0.69
CA THR A 40 -22.55 7.15 -0.29
C THR A 40 -22.67 8.51 -0.96
N ARG A 41 -22.27 8.59 -2.23
CA ARG A 41 -22.45 9.80 -3.06
C ARG A 41 -23.56 9.54 -4.07
N ALA A 42 -24.61 10.35 -4.04
CA ALA A 42 -25.71 10.22 -4.98
C ALA A 42 -25.26 10.55 -6.41
N GLY A 43 -25.49 9.64 -7.37
CA GLY A 43 -25.31 9.86 -8.81
C GLY A 43 -24.00 9.37 -9.42
N PHE A 44 -23.01 9.00 -8.62
CA PHE A 44 -21.81 8.26 -9.03
C PHE A 44 -21.83 6.91 -8.30
N VAL A 45 -21.43 5.84 -8.96
CA VAL A 45 -21.29 4.53 -8.30
C VAL A 45 -19.84 4.45 -7.76
N PRO A 46 -19.63 4.82 -6.49
CA PRO A 46 -18.30 4.72 -5.91
C PRO A 46 -17.91 3.25 -5.81
N LYS A 47 -16.62 2.99 -5.86
CA LYS A 47 -16.09 1.68 -5.56
C LYS A 47 -16.43 1.31 -4.11
N THR A 48 -17.06 0.17 -3.91
CA THR A 48 -17.45 -0.34 -2.58
C THR A 48 -16.62 -1.55 -2.18
N GLU A 49 -15.96 -2.17 -3.14
CA GLU A 49 -15.13 -3.36 -2.93
C GLU A 49 -13.96 -3.41 -3.91
N TRP A 50 -12.96 -4.20 -3.60
CA TRP A 50 -11.80 -4.42 -4.45
C TRP A 50 -12.05 -5.55 -5.44
N ALA A 51 -11.91 -5.27 -6.73
CA ALA A 51 -11.96 -6.27 -7.78
C ALA A 51 -10.57 -6.87 -8.03
N VAL A 52 -10.53 -8.10 -8.54
CA VAL A 52 -9.28 -8.71 -9.03
C VAL A 52 -8.70 -7.83 -10.14
N ASN A 53 -7.39 -7.64 -10.12
CA ASN A 53 -6.59 -6.72 -10.94
C ASN A 53 -6.65 -5.23 -10.57
N ASP A 54 -7.41 -4.85 -9.54
CA ASP A 54 -7.23 -3.51 -8.97
C ASP A 54 -5.79 -3.35 -8.50
N ALA A 55 -5.20 -2.19 -8.81
CA ALA A 55 -3.83 -1.92 -8.43
C ALA A 55 -3.72 -0.58 -7.72
N MET A 56 -3.00 -0.56 -6.60
CA MET A 56 -2.69 0.64 -5.81
C MET A 56 -1.21 0.86 -5.69
N GLY A 57 -0.79 2.10 -5.46
CA GLY A 57 0.57 2.46 -5.13
C GLY A 57 0.73 2.59 -3.63
N LEU A 58 1.84 2.07 -3.12
CA LEU A 58 2.19 2.11 -1.71
C LEU A 58 3.43 2.97 -1.50
N PHE A 59 3.38 3.81 -0.46
CA PHE A 59 4.52 4.53 0.08
C PHE A 59 4.68 4.20 1.55
N MET A 60 5.90 4.00 1.97
CA MET A 60 6.23 3.68 3.35
C MET A 60 7.12 4.78 3.92
N TYR A 61 6.73 5.30 5.07
CA TYR A 61 7.47 6.31 5.81
C TYR A 61 7.74 5.85 7.23
N LYS A 62 8.84 6.32 7.82
CA LYS A 62 9.09 6.07 9.24
C LYS A 62 7.96 6.64 10.09
N ALA A 63 7.74 6.03 11.24
CA ALA A 63 6.70 6.49 12.17
C ALA A 63 6.97 7.89 12.73
N THR A 64 8.22 8.37 12.65
CA THR A 64 8.66 9.66 13.19
C THR A 64 8.16 10.86 12.40
N GLY A 65 7.74 10.68 11.15
CA GLY A 65 7.23 11.81 10.38
C GLY A 65 6.89 11.53 8.93
N TRP A 66 6.09 12.41 8.40
CA TRP A 66 5.78 12.50 6.99
C TRP A 66 7.00 13.05 6.24
N GLY A 67 7.47 12.29 5.26
CA GLY A 67 8.65 12.66 4.48
C GLY A 67 9.92 11.91 4.85
N ASP A 68 9.98 11.27 6.03
CA ASP A 68 11.07 10.36 6.36
C ASP A 68 10.85 9.02 5.68
N ALA A 69 11.40 8.86 4.48
CA ALA A 69 11.29 7.62 3.72
C ALA A 69 11.82 6.44 4.54
N TYR A 70 11.09 5.34 4.48
CA TYR A 70 11.56 4.09 5.05
C TYR A 70 12.86 3.67 4.34
N PRO A 71 13.86 3.14 5.05
CA PRO A 71 15.21 2.93 4.50
C PRO A 71 15.28 1.74 3.54
N ARG A 72 14.29 1.62 2.65
CA ARG A 72 14.23 0.61 1.59
C ARG A 72 13.65 1.23 0.34
N TYR A 73 14.37 1.08 -0.78
CA TYR A 73 13.95 1.61 -2.08
C TYR A 73 12.66 0.99 -2.63
N ASP A 74 12.35 -0.25 -2.23
CA ASP A 74 11.16 -1.01 -2.61
C ASP A 74 9.89 -0.55 -1.85
N ALA A 75 10.06 0.33 -0.87
CA ALA A 75 8.98 0.92 -0.09
C ALA A 75 8.38 2.19 -0.70
N GLN A 76 8.85 2.63 -1.88
CA GLN A 76 8.40 3.85 -2.55
C GLN A 76 7.67 3.50 -3.85
N ASN A 77 6.44 4.00 -4.00
CA ASN A 77 5.54 3.72 -5.12
C ASN A 77 5.48 2.24 -5.52
N ASN A 78 5.43 1.37 -4.53
CA ASN A 78 5.35 -0.07 -4.77
C ASN A 78 3.94 -0.43 -5.25
N LYS A 79 3.87 -1.01 -6.45
CA LYS A 79 2.59 -1.48 -7.00
C LYS A 79 2.10 -2.70 -6.22
N SER A 80 0.90 -2.62 -5.67
CA SER A 80 0.20 -3.76 -5.08
C SER A 80 -1.06 -4.05 -5.87
N THR A 81 -1.24 -5.30 -6.30
CA THR A 81 -2.36 -5.73 -7.15
C THR A 81 -3.24 -6.71 -6.39
N LYS A 82 -4.56 -6.52 -6.45
CA LYS A 82 -5.54 -7.44 -5.90
C LYS A 82 -5.59 -8.71 -6.73
N THR A 83 -5.42 -9.84 -6.07
CA THR A 83 -5.58 -11.20 -6.63
C THR A 83 -6.72 -11.93 -5.92
N ALA A 84 -7.08 -13.10 -6.40
CA ALA A 84 -8.06 -13.94 -5.72
C ALA A 84 -7.61 -14.34 -4.29
N ALA A 85 -6.30 -14.51 -4.08
CA ALA A 85 -5.71 -14.89 -2.78
C ALA A 85 -5.47 -13.71 -1.83
N GLY A 86 -5.58 -12.45 -2.30
CA GLY A 86 -5.26 -11.27 -1.50
C GLY A 86 -4.53 -10.21 -2.30
N TRP A 87 -3.68 -9.42 -1.66
CA TRP A 87 -2.88 -8.39 -2.31
C TRP A 87 -1.46 -8.87 -2.56
N SER A 88 -1.00 -8.74 -3.79
CA SER A 88 0.36 -9.09 -4.22
C SER A 88 1.16 -7.85 -4.57
N GLN A 89 2.29 -7.67 -3.91
CA GLN A 89 3.21 -6.56 -4.16
C GLN A 89 4.15 -6.93 -5.32
N ALA A 90 4.36 -6.00 -6.25
CA ALA A 90 5.29 -6.18 -7.37
C ALA A 90 6.73 -6.44 -6.89
N LYS A 91 7.11 -5.79 -5.80
CA LYS A 91 8.35 -6.05 -5.07
C LYS A 91 7.99 -6.36 -3.62
N PRO A 92 8.33 -7.53 -3.08
CA PRO A 92 8.08 -7.83 -1.68
C PRO A 92 8.78 -6.82 -0.78
N VAL A 93 8.05 -6.19 0.13
CA VAL A 93 8.60 -5.28 1.12
C VAL A 93 8.84 -6.06 2.41
N TYR A 94 10.10 -6.12 2.82
CA TYR A 94 10.50 -6.73 4.09
C TYR A 94 10.64 -5.65 5.15
N LEU A 95 10.02 -5.90 6.28
CA LEU A 95 9.96 -4.97 7.39
C LEU A 95 11.24 -5.05 8.23
N LEU A 96 11.60 -3.92 8.81
CA LEU A 96 12.70 -3.77 9.77
C LEU A 96 12.12 -3.62 11.18
N SER A 97 13.00 -3.54 12.18
CA SER A 97 12.62 -3.24 13.57
C SER A 97 12.00 -1.85 13.72
N ASP A 98 12.38 -0.91 12.85
CA ASP A 98 11.82 0.44 12.82
C ASP A 98 10.34 0.39 12.46
N LYS A 99 9.55 1.13 13.23
CA LYS A 99 8.13 1.28 12.95
C LYS A 99 7.89 2.16 11.73
N ALA A 100 6.97 1.73 10.88
CA ALA A 100 6.60 2.44 9.66
C ALA A 100 5.10 2.65 9.56
N THR A 101 4.73 3.68 8.80
CA THR A 101 3.36 3.97 8.39
C THR A 101 3.25 3.76 6.89
N ILE A 102 2.18 3.10 6.47
CA ILE A 102 1.89 2.85 5.05
C ILE A 102 0.88 3.88 4.57
N TRP A 103 1.16 4.46 3.43
CA TRP A 103 0.25 5.29 2.67
C TRP A 103 -0.08 4.60 1.35
N ALA A 104 -1.33 4.61 0.97
CA ALA A 104 -1.81 3.99 -0.26
C ALA A 104 -2.63 4.97 -1.07
N TYR A 105 -2.58 4.82 -2.39
CA TYR A 105 -3.45 5.54 -3.33
C TYR A 105 -3.92 4.62 -4.46
N TYR A 106 -5.08 4.90 -4.98
CA TYR A 106 -5.68 4.17 -6.08
C TYR A 106 -6.26 5.14 -7.11
N PRO A 107 -6.20 4.83 -8.41
CA PRO A 107 -5.48 3.70 -9.02
C PRO A 107 -3.97 3.92 -9.06
N TYR A 108 -3.20 2.84 -9.21
CA TYR A 108 -1.75 2.90 -9.35
C TYR A 108 -1.32 3.71 -10.58
N ASN A 109 -0.33 4.56 -10.39
CA ASN A 109 0.32 5.31 -11.45
C ASN A 109 1.85 5.24 -11.29
N GLN A 110 2.52 4.68 -12.28
CA GLN A 110 3.98 4.50 -12.24
C GLN A 110 4.75 5.81 -12.19
N ALA A 111 4.18 6.90 -12.72
CA ALA A 111 4.83 8.21 -12.77
C ALA A 111 4.85 8.95 -11.43
N VAL A 112 4.16 8.45 -10.40
CA VAL A 112 4.14 9.08 -9.07
C VAL A 112 5.46 8.80 -8.36
N ALA A 113 6.28 9.85 -8.21
CA ALA A 113 7.56 9.78 -7.51
C ALA A 113 7.46 10.18 -6.03
N ASP A 114 6.43 10.95 -5.67
CA ASP A 114 6.25 11.52 -4.32
C ASP A 114 4.85 11.19 -3.81
N GLY A 115 4.77 10.38 -2.76
CA GLY A 115 3.50 9.97 -2.14
C GLY A 115 2.72 11.12 -1.50
N THR A 116 3.37 12.29 -1.30
CA THR A 116 2.72 13.50 -0.80
C THR A 116 1.99 14.28 -1.88
N LYS A 117 2.26 13.98 -3.16
CA LYS A 117 1.78 14.71 -4.34
C LYS A 117 1.25 13.76 -5.40
N VAL A 118 0.26 12.96 -5.05
CA VAL A 118 -0.40 12.07 -6.02
C VAL A 118 -1.36 12.90 -6.89
N PRO A 119 -1.13 12.99 -8.21
CA PRO A 119 -2.01 13.76 -9.08
C PRO A 119 -3.37 13.07 -9.21
N VAL A 120 -4.43 13.85 -9.03
CA VAL A 120 -5.81 13.42 -9.28
C VAL A 120 -6.33 14.19 -10.48
N PRO A 121 -6.34 13.59 -11.69
CA PRO A 121 -6.87 14.26 -12.87
C PRO A 121 -8.37 14.54 -12.72
N ILE A 122 -8.76 15.78 -12.92
CA ILE A 122 -10.16 16.19 -12.95
C ILE A 122 -10.59 16.16 -14.41
N ASN A 123 -11.11 15.03 -14.87
CA ASN A 123 -11.63 14.90 -16.23
C ASN A 123 -13.16 14.80 -16.15
N ALA A 124 -13.85 15.78 -16.72
CA ALA A 124 -15.28 15.71 -16.94
C ALA A 124 -15.57 14.50 -17.86
N GLY A 125 -16.26 13.48 -17.35
CA GLY A 125 -16.65 12.30 -18.13
C GLY A 125 -15.90 11.00 -17.84
N THR A 126 -14.85 10.99 -17.01
CA THR A 126 -14.25 9.73 -16.55
C THR A 126 -14.79 9.32 -15.17
N SER A 127 -15.26 8.09 -15.09
CA SER A 127 -15.79 7.48 -13.85
C SER A 127 -14.70 6.83 -13.00
N VAL A 128 -13.47 7.33 -13.06
CA VAL A 128 -12.39 6.77 -12.25
C VAL A 128 -12.51 7.25 -10.82
N ASP A 129 -12.62 6.30 -9.90
CA ASP A 129 -12.70 6.60 -8.48
C ASP A 129 -11.30 6.65 -7.87
N TYR A 130 -10.83 7.85 -7.57
CA TYR A 130 -9.54 8.07 -6.91
C TYR A 130 -9.69 7.95 -5.40
N MET A 131 -8.83 7.14 -4.81
CA MET A 131 -8.84 6.91 -3.37
C MET A 131 -7.44 7.04 -2.77
N TRP A 132 -7.39 7.37 -1.50
CA TRP A 132 -6.18 7.40 -0.70
C TRP A 132 -6.45 6.88 0.71
N GLY A 133 -5.42 6.39 1.36
CA GLY A 133 -5.51 5.91 2.72
C GLY A 133 -4.18 5.88 3.43
N LYS A 134 -4.24 5.84 4.74
CA LYS A 134 -3.10 5.69 5.63
C LYS A 134 -3.37 4.52 6.57
N SER A 135 -2.37 3.71 6.86
CA SER A 135 -2.52 2.65 7.84
C SER A 135 -2.90 3.21 9.22
N THR A 136 -3.84 2.56 9.88
CA THR A 136 -4.29 2.92 11.23
C THR A 136 -3.30 2.49 12.29
N ASN A 137 -2.50 1.48 11.99
CA ASN A 137 -1.44 0.95 12.83
C ASN A 137 -0.07 1.19 12.18
N GLN A 138 0.97 1.06 12.99
CA GLN A 138 2.36 1.08 12.55
C GLN A 138 2.83 -0.35 12.36
N VAL A 139 3.50 -0.61 11.24
CA VAL A 139 4.05 -1.93 10.92
C VAL A 139 5.53 -2.02 11.26
N SER A 140 5.96 -3.22 11.61
CA SER A 140 7.35 -3.58 11.89
C SER A 140 7.54 -5.09 11.74
N VAL A 141 8.71 -5.62 12.01
CA VAL A 141 8.96 -7.08 12.00
C VAL A 141 8.03 -7.87 12.93
N ILE A 142 7.47 -7.22 13.96
CA ILE A 142 6.56 -7.86 14.94
C ILE A 142 5.11 -7.75 14.47
N GLU A 143 4.75 -6.67 13.79
CA GLU A 143 3.40 -6.41 13.30
C GLU A 143 3.46 -6.13 11.80
N THR A 144 3.15 -7.15 11.02
CA THR A 144 3.32 -7.13 9.56
C THR A 144 2.09 -6.67 8.79
N ASP A 145 0.93 -6.64 9.43
CA ASP A 145 -0.35 -6.34 8.80
C ASP A 145 -0.65 -4.83 8.86
N ALA A 146 -0.75 -4.20 7.70
CA ALA A 146 -1.15 -2.80 7.58
C ALA A 146 -2.64 -2.68 7.29
N VAL A 147 -3.43 -2.22 8.24
CA VAL A 147 -4.86 -1.92 8.04
C VAL A 147 -4.99 -0.53 7.44
N ILE A 148 -5.49 -0.44 6.20
CA ILE A 148 -5.52 0.81 5.43
C ILE A 148 -6.97 1.15 5.05
N PRO A 149 -7.67 2.00 5.82
CA PRO A 149 -8.97 2.51 5.41
C PRO A 149 -8.79 3.52 4.28
N MET A 150 -9.27 3.16 3.10
CA MET A 150 -9.21 4.01 1.91
C MET A 150 -10.41 4.96 1.88
N LYS A 151 -10.16 6.19 1.50
CA LYS A 151 -11.16 7.26 1.35
C LYS A 151 -11.19 7.76 -0.09
N HIS A 152 -12.38 8.11 -0.57
CA HIS A 152 -12.52 8.74 -1.89
C HIS A 152 -11.86 10.13 -1.88
N ALA A 153 -11.05 10.41 -2.89
CA ALA A 153 -10.31 11.67 -3.01
C ALA A 153 -11.15 12.81 -3.60
N LEU A 154 -12.20 12.47 -4.37
CA LEU A 154 -13.06 13.44 -5.05
C LEU A 154 -14.40 13.58 -4.34
N SER A 155 -14.97 14.78 -4.39
CA SER A 155 -16.33 15.08 -3.95
C SER A 155 -17.22 15.33 -5.17
N GLN A 156 -18.45 14.84 -5.12
CA GLN A 156 -19.45 15.13 -6.14
C GLN A 156 -20.39 16.23 -5.65
N LEU A 157 -20.60 17.26 -6.48
CA LEU A 157 -21.63 18.27 -6.26
C LEU A 157 -22.79 17.98 -7.20
N VAL A 158 -23.96 17.70 -6.65
CA VAL A 158 -25.21 17.55 -7.41
C VAL A 158 -26.07 18.77 -7.20
N ILE A 159 -26.26 19.58 -8.25
CA ILE A 159 -27.13 20.75 -8.23
C ILE A 159 -28.47 20.34 -8.85
N ARG A 160 -29.53 20.37 -8.07
CA ARG A 160 -30.91 20.17 -8.55
C ARG A 160 -31.59 21.52 -8.66
N LEU A 161 -31.82 21.95 -9.88
CA LEU A 161 -32.58 23.15 -10.17
C LEU A 161 -34.06 22.78 -10.19
N LYS A 162 -34.86 23.44 -9.34
CA LYS A 162 -36.34 23.42 -9.40
C LYS A 162 -36.79 24.72 -10.09
N VAL A 163 -37.47 24.57 -11.18
CA VAL A 163 -38.15 25.71 -11.82
C VAL A 163 -39.44 25.96 -11.09
N SER A 164 -39.67 27.22 -10.69
CA SER A 164 -40.99 27.62 -10.19
C SER A 164 -41.99 27.52 -11.34
N PRO A 165 -43.24 27.07 -11.07
CA PRO A 165 -44.28 27.01 -12.09
C PRO A 165 -44.59 28.35 -12.73
N GLU A 166 -44.14 29.46 -12.14
CA GLU A 166 -44.32 30.81 -12.65
C GLU A 166 -43.28 31.23 -13.71
N TYR A 167 -42.20 30.44 -13.89
CA TYR A 167 -41.14 30.74 -14.87
C TYR A 167 -41.13 29.72 -16.00
N HIS A 168 -41.52 30.15 -17.18
CA HIS A 168 -41.30 29.39 -18.42
C HIS A 168 -39.83 29.55 -18.86
N LEU A 169 -39.01 28.55 -18.57
CA LEU A 169 -37.64 28.52 -19.10
C LEU A 169 -37.71 28.24 -20.60
N SER A 170 -37.31 29.19 -21.40
CA SER A 170 -36.92 28.98 -22.79
C SER A 170 -35.62 28.16 -22.76
N LEU A 171 -35.64 26.98 -23.35
CA LEU A 171 -34.42 26.16 -23.56
C LEU A 171 -33.51 26.90 -24.54
N ILE A 172 -32.51 27.58 -24.00
CA ILE A 172 -31.41 28.07 -24.82
C ILE A 172 -30.45 26.90 -24.99
N HIS A 173 -30.41 26.31 -26.16
CA HIS A 173 -29.35 25.40 -26.57
C HIS A 173 -28.09 26.22 -26.81
N ILE A 174 -27.09 26.04 -25.98
CA ILE A 174 -25.75 26.53 -26.23
C ILE A 174 -24.91 25.40 -26.82
#